data_d7a7be9754689ccc1fca61ab69187563
#
_entry.id   d7a7be9754689ccc1fca61ab69187563
#
_cell.length_a   1.000
_cell.length_b   1.000
_cell.length_c   1.000
_cell.angle_alpha   90.00
_cell.angle_beta   90.00
_cell.angle_gamma   90.00
#
_symmetry.space_group_name_H-M   'P 1'
#
loop_
_entity.id
_entity.type
_entity.pdbx_description
1 polymer ?
#
loop_
_entity_poly.entity_id
_entity_poly.type
_entity_poly.pdbx_seq_one_letter_code
_entity_poly.pdbx_strand_id
1 'polypeptide(L)'
;NNRDGTGIPYLTASQCDADVFNLAIGGSSASLDWGEYGELDTWASNGFCGVTNAMMGKISTDAFEGTRAKEILDNPNIDFSQTDYFIVEYGTNDFFRAVSQSDPESDYNLHTYAGALRYGVSNLQELAPDATIILCSPCYAQFYHDGRMVGDGNVTNPGNGTLFDYKGTCNYIANETQSYFFNAYQDLGVNNYTAEEYLEDGVHLTAFGRQEYANALAKIILNYEETKN
;
A
#
# COMPACT_ATOMS: atom_id res chain seq x y z
N ASN A 1 -7.51 3.05 8.79
CA ASN A 1 -6.76 4.32 8.84
C ASN A 1 -7.07 5.07 10.12
N ASN A 2 -6.40 4.71 11.22
CA ASN A 2 -6.53 5.45 12.46
C ASN A 2 -5.86 6.82 12.30
N ARG A 3 -6.65 7.88 12.39
CA ARG A 3 -6.20 9.28 12.21
C ARG A 3 -5.62 9.88 13.49
N ASP A 4 -5.77 9.19 14.59
CA ASP A 4 -5.12 9.46 15.88
C ASP A 4 -3.75 8.78 15.91
N GLY A 5 -2.87 9.09 16.77
CA GLY A 5 -1.51 8.52 16.85
C GLY A 5 -1.41 6.98 16.94
N THR A 6 -2.52 6.22 16.75
CA THR A 6 -2.59 4.75 16.85
C THR A 6 -2.54 4.05 15.48
N GLY A 7 -2.45 4.80 14.38
CA GLY A 7 -2.26 4.25 13.04
C GLY A 7 -0.81 3.84 12.76
N ILE A 8 -0.61 2.83 11.92
CA ILE A 8 0.71 2.32 11.54
C ILE A 8 1.70 3.43 11.16
N PRO A 9 1.35 4.42 10.29
CA PRO A 9 2.29 5.45 9.90
C PRO A 9 2.83 6.27 11.09
N TYR A 10 1.96 6.64 12.03
CA TYR A 10 2.34 7.43 13.21
C TYR A 10 3.15 6.63 14.22
N LEU A 11 2.79 5.34 14.43
CA LEU A 11 3.53 4.45 15.30
C LEU A 11 4.94 4.17 14.75
N THR A 12 5.07 4.00 13.42
CA THR A 12 6.36 3.82 12.75
C THR A 12 7.21 5.08 12.84
N ALA A 13 6.66 6.23 12.48
CA ALA A 13 7.36 7.51 12.50
C ALA A 13 7.88 7.86 13.91
N SER A 14 7.06 7.62 14.95
CA SER A 14 7.46 7.83 16.34
C SER A 14 8.66 6.98 16.77
N GLN A 15 8.84 5.78 16.21
CA GLN A 15 9.98 4.91 16.50
C GLN A 15 11.24 5.30 15.71
N CYS A 16 11.05 5.95 14.55
CA CYS A 16 12.14 6.41 13.69
C CYS A 16 12.54 7.87 13.94
N ASP A 17 11.89 8.58 14.88
CA ASP A 17 12.05 10.03 15.10
C ASP A 17 11.88 10.81 13.78
N ALA A 18 10.82 10.51 13.04
CA ALA A 18 10.56 11.02 11.70
C ALA A 18 9.22 11.74 11.59
N ASP A 19 9.14 12.71 10.68
CA ASP A 19 7.87 13.29 10.24
C ASP A 19 7.13 12.32 9.32
N VAL A 20 5.79 12.33 9.35
CA VAL A 20 4.96 11.44 8.54
C VAL A 20 3.78 12.16 7.89
N PHE A 21 3.61 11.91 6.60
CA PHE A 21 2.48 12.36 5.80
C PHE A 21 1.67 11.14 5.34
N ASN A 22 0.51 10.91 5.96
CA ASN A 22 -0.33 9.74 5.68
C ASN A 22 -1.33 10.04 4.57
N LEU A 23 -1.01 9.60 3.36
CA LEU A 23 -1.84 9.71 2.15
C LEU A 23 -2.78 8.51 1.93
N ALA A 24 -2.81 7.53 2.84
CA ALA A 24 -3.63 6.34 2.69
C ALA A 24 -5.13 6.65 2.76
N ILE A 25 -5.87 6.08 1.81
CA ILE A 25 -7.33 6.21 1.70
C ILE A 25 -7.96 4.83 1.89
N GLY A 26 -8.87 4.71 2.86
CA GLY A 26 -9.56 3.45 3.13
C GLY A 26 -10.38 2.97 1.92
N GLY A 27 -10.27 1.69 1.59
CA GLY A 27 -11.00 1.09 0.46
C GLY A 27 -10.37 1.34 -0.91
N SER A 28 -9.29 2.13 -1.03
CA SER A 28 -8.62 2.34 -2.31
C SER A 28 -7.78 1.14 -2.74
N SER A 29 -7.66 0.92 -4.05
CA SER A 29 -6.81 -0.07 -4.69
C SER A 29 -5.58 0.57 -5.31
N ALA A 30 -4.55 -0.21 -5.63
CA ALA A 30 -3.45 0.27 -6.45
C ALA A 30 -3.92 0.52 -7.88
N SER A 31 -4.68 -0.43 -8.43
CA SER A 31 -5.24 -0.39 -9.78
C SER A 31 -6.32 0.67 -9.95
N LEU A 32 -6.50 1.10 -11.19
CA LEU A 32 -7.62 1.95 -11.57
C LEU A 32 -8.92 1.14 -11.69
N ASP A 33 -10.04 1.76 -11.34
CA ASP A 33 -11.36 1.20 -11.60
C ASP A 33 -11.70 1.21 -13.10
N TRP A 34 -12.52 0.23 -13.55
CA TRP A 34 -12.87 0.06 -14.95
C TRP A 34 -13.72 1.20 -15.54
N GLY A 35 -14.09 2.17 -14.83
CA GLY A 35 -14.80 3.36 -15.31
C GLY A 35 -13.91 4.57 -15.58
N GLU A 36 -12.64 4.48 -15.31
CA GLU A 36 -11.69 5.59 -15.42
C GLU A 36 -11.06 5.61 -16.82
N TYR A 37 -11.33 6.68 -17.58
CA TYR A 37 -10.79 6.88 -18.92
C TYR A 37 -10.01 8.19 -18.96
N GLY A 38 -8.94 8.20 -19.71
CA GLY A 38 -8.11 9.37 -19.91
C GLY A 38 -6.68 9.01 -20.30
N GLU A 39 -5.86 10.01 -20.40
CA GLU A 39 -4.43 9.83 -20.56
C GLU A 39 -3.81 9.41 -19.23
N LEU A 40 -2.77 8.57 -19.26
CA LEU A 40 -2.20 7.95 -18.06
C LEU A 40 -1.79 8.96 -16.98
N ASP A 41 -1.24 10.09 -17.38
CA ASP A 41 -0.76 11.14 -16.50
C ASP A 41 -1.82 12.17 -16.11
N THR A 42 -3.05 12.06 -16.64
CA THR A 42 -4.17 12.95 -16.32
C THR A 42 -5.30 12.26 -15.56
N TRP A 43 -5.16 10.99 -15.23
CA TRP A 43 -6.21 10.24 -14.56
C TRP A 43 -6.38 10.66 -13.10
N ALA A 44 -7.57 11.18 -12.80
CA ALA A 44 -7.98 11.56 -11.47
C ALA A 44 -8.59 10.35 -10.76
N SER A 45 -7.79 9.66 -9.97
CA SER A 45 -8.21 8.52 -9.14
C SER A 45 -7.78 8.76 -7.70
N ASN A 46 -8.51 8.23 -6.73
CA ASN A 46 -8.09 8.19 -5.33
C ASN A 46 -7.28 6.93 -4.96
N GLY A 47 -6.92 6.11 -5.94
CA GLY A 47 -6.01 4.97 -5.80
C GLY A 47 -4.54 5.39 -5.88
N PHE A 48 -3.64 4.40 -5.91
CA PHE A 48 -2.20 4.64 -5.89
C PHE A 48 -1.71 5.48 -7.08
N CYS A 49 -2.18 5.17 -8.30
CA CYS A 49 -1.82 5.94 -9.50
C CYS A 49 -2.22 7.41 -9.38
N GLY A 50 -3.44 7.69 -8.92
CA GLY A 50 -3.92 9.05 -8.75
C GLY A 50 -3.18 9.80 -7.64
N VAL A 51 -2.88 9.15 -6.51
CA VAL A 51 -2.08 9.75 -5.43
C VAL A 51 -0.72 10.20 -5.95
N THR A 52 0.00 9.33 -6.66
CA THR A 52 1.33 9.67 -7.20
C THR A 52 1.26 10.73 -8.29
N ASN A 53 0.23 10.73 -9.14
CA ASN A 53 0.00 11.79 -10.13
C ASN A 53 -0.27 13.15 -9.46
N ALA A 54 -1.07 13.18 -8.38
CA ALA A 54 -1.34 14.40 -7.64
C ALA A 54 -0.07 14.92 -6.93
N MET A 55 0.75 14.05 -6.35
CA MET A 55 2.04 14.42 -5.76
C MET A 55 2.99 15.07 -6.76
N MET A 56 2.95 14.62 -8.01
CA MET A 56 3.74 15.19 -9.12
C MET A 56 3.09 16.44 -9.77
N GLY A 57 1.89 16.84 -9.32
CA GLY A 57 1.14 17.94 -9.94
C GLY A 57 0.61 17.63 -11.35
N LYS A 58 0.55 16.37 -11.75
CA LYS A 58 0.02 15.93 -13.07
C LYS A 58 -1.50 16.03 -13.15
N ILE A 59 -2.18 15.94 -12.01
CA ILE A 59 -3.65 16.07 -11.88
C ILE A 59 -4.02 16.99 -10.75
N SER A 60 -5.27 17.49 -10.76
CA SER A 60 -5.82 18.23 -9.60
C SER A 60 -6.07 17.29 -8.42
N THR A 61 -6.18 17.87 -7.22
CA THR A 61 -6.48 17.13 -5.98
C THR A 61 -7.98 16.90 -5.75
N ASP A 62 -8.83 17.22 -6.73
CA ASP A 62 -10.30 17.14 -6.60
C ASP A 62 -10.80 15.70 -6.35
N ALA A 63 -10.11 14.70 -6.91
CA ALA A 63 -10.42 13.28 -6.68
C ALA A 63 -10.28 12.85 -5.20
N PHE A 64 -9.61 13.66 -4.38
CA PHE A 64 -9.34 13.39 -2.97
C PHE A 64 -10.25 14.17 -2.02
N GLU A 65 -11.29 14.85 -2.53
CA GLU A 65 -12.21 15.66 -1.72
C GLU A 65 -12.78 14.85 -0.53
N GLY A 66 -12.78 15.47 0.65
CA GLY A 66 -13.22 14.84 1.89
C GLY A 66 -12.23 13.84 2.51
N THR A 67 -11.04 13.68 1.96
CA THR A 67 -9.98 12.81 2.52
C THR A 67 -8.88 13.64 3.20
N ARG A 68 -8.15 13.00 4.13
CA ARG A 68 -6.93 13.61 4.68
C ARG A 68 -5.82 13.74 3.64
N ALA A 69 -5.80 12.88 2.63
CA ALA A 69 -4.84 12.95 1.55
C ALA A 69 -4.91 14.30 0.84
N LYS A 70 -6.13 14.86 0.63
CA LYS A 70 -6.28 16.20 0.05
C LYS A 70 -5.62 17.28 0.88
N GLU A 71 -5.80 17.26 2.19
CA GLU A 71 -5.19 18.25 3.10
C GLU A 71 -3.67 18.26 2.99
N ILE A 72 -3.06 17.09 2.80
CA ILE A 72 -1.62 16.91 2.65
C ILE A 72 -1.17 17.33 1.25
N LEU A 73 -1.88 16.90 0.21
CA LEU A 73 -1.57 17.20 -1.19
C LEU A 73 -1.70 18.72 -1.49
N ASP A 74 -2.65 19.40 -0.86
CA ASP A 74 -2.87 20.85 -1.02
C ASP A 74 -1.97 21.72 -0.13
N ASN A 75 -1.17 21.11 0.75
CA ASN A 75 -0.34 21.87 1.68
C ASN A 75 0.95 22.36 0.98
N PRO A 76 1.09 23.67 0.74
CA PRO A 76 2.23 24.23 0.01
C PRO A 76 3.57 24.15 0.77
N ASN A 77 3.54 23.75 2.05
CA ASN A 77 4.75 23.57 2.85
C ASN A 77 5.31 22.14 2.78
N ILE A 78 4.63 21.24 2.10
CA ILE A 78 5.10 19.87 1.91
C ILE A 78 5.73 19.76 0.53
N ASP A 79 7.01 19.45 0.50
CA ASP A 79 7.77 19.16 -0.71
C ASP A 79 8.05 17.66 -0.79
N PHE A 80 7.26 16.95 -1.57
CA PHE A 80 7.40 15.50 -1.71
C PHE A 80 8.71 15.06 -2.35
N SER A 81 9.43 15.96 -3.04
CA SER A 81 10.76 15.67 -3.59
C SER A 81 11.83 15.51 -2.50
N GLN A 82 11.55 15.94 -1.28
CA GLN A 82 12.42 15.83 -0.10
C GLN A 82 12.06 14.63 0.79
N THR A 83 11.25 13.70 0.29
CA THR A 83 10.85 12.50 1.03
C THR A 83 12.02 11.51 1.09
N ASP A 84 12.36 11.03 2.29
CA ASP A 84 13.39 9.99 2.47
C ASP A 84 12.84 8.58 2.22
N TYR A 85 11.58 8.33 2.61
CA TYR A 85 10.93 7.01 2.52
C TYR A 85 9.51 7.11 2.00
N PHE A 86 9.21 6.36 0.95
CA PHE A 86 7.83 6.07 0.53
C PHE A 86 7.43 4.67 0.99
N ILE A 87 6.41 4.58 1.84
CA ILE A 87 5.84 3.33 2.30
C ILE A 87 4.55 3.08 1.54
N VAL A 88 4.52 2.05 0.72
CA VAL A 88 3.43 1.74 -0.20
C VAL A 88 2.79 0.41 0.20
N GLU A 89 1.55 0.44 0.70
CA GLU A 89 0.79 -0.73 1.11
C GLU A 89 -0.55 -0.75 0.36
N TYR A 90 -0.63 -1.61 -0.66
CA TYR A 90 -1.82 -1.87 -1.47
C TYR A 90 -1.94 -3.37 -1.77
N GLY A 91 -3.07 -3.79 -2.32
CA GLY A 91 -3.32 -5.14 -2.79
C GLY A 91 -4.49 -5.83 -2.11
N THR A 92 -4.81 -5.51 -0.86
CA THR A 92 -5.97 -6.08 -0.16
C THR A 92 -7.29 -5.70 -0.88
N ASN A 93 -7.46 -4.44 -1.27
CA ASN A 93 -8.65 -4.01 -2.00
C ASN A 93 -8.62 -4.46 -3.47
N ASP A 94 -7.45 -4.55 -4.09
CA ASP A 94 -7.29 -5.16 -5.42
C ASP A 94 -7.75 -6.62 -5.41
N PHE A 95 -7.37 -7.39 -4.39
CA PHE A 95 -7.84 -8.76 -4.18
C PHE A 95 -9.36 -8.83 -4.02
N PHE A 96 -9.98 -8.02 -3.15
CA PHE A 96 -11.44 -8.03 -2.94
C PHE A 96 -12.22 -7.64 -4.19
N ARG A 97 -11.66 -6.81 -5.04
CA ARG A 97 -12.23 -6.41 -6.33
C ARG A 97 -11.92 -7.37 -7.47
N ALA A 98 -11.22 -8.48 -7.18
CA ALA A 98 -10.76 -9.45 -8.15
C ALA A 98 -10.00 -8.79 -9.34
N VAL A 99 -9.18 -7.79 -9.06
CA VAL A 99 -8.34 -7.12 -10.07
C VAL A 99 -7.36 -8.13 -10.66
N SER A 100 -7.16 -8.11 -11.98
CA SER A 100 -6.12 -8.93 -12.62
C SER A 100 -4.76 -8.59 -12.05
N GLN A 101 -3.95 -9.61 -11.76
CA GLN A 101 -2.62 -9.37 -11.19
C GLN A 101 -1.64 -8.78 -12.19
N SER A 102 -1.73 -9.16 -13.46
CA SER A 102 -0.88 -8.64 -14.55
C SER A 102 -1.61 -8.75 -15.89
N ASP A 103 -1.07 -8.06 -16.88
CA ASP A 103 -1.47 -8.18 -18.27
C ASP A 103 -0.24 -8.63 -19.09
N PRO A 104 -0.29 -9.81 -19.74
CA PRO A 104 0.84 -10.33 -20.51
C PRO A 104 1.14 -9.51 -21.78
N GLU A 105 0.20 -8.67 -22.21
CA GLU A 105 0.34 -7.84 -23.41
C GLU A 105 0.78 -6.39 -23.09
N SER A 106 0.64 -5.98 -21.82
CA SER A 106 0.93 -4.61 -21.39
C SER A 106 1.38 -4.53 -19.93
N ASP A 107 2.68 -4.42 -19.72
CA ASP A 107 3.29 -4.34 -18.39
C ASP A 107 2.82 -3.15 -17.54
N TYR A 108 2.36 -2.08 -18.20
CA TYR A 108 1.86 -0.85 -17.60
C TYR A 108 0.34 -0.68 -17.71
N ASN A 109 -0.40 -1.78 -17.87
CA ASN A 109 -1.86 -1.74 -17.80
C ASN A 109 -2.30 -1.38 -16.37
N LEU A 110 -2.80 -0.15 -16.17
CA LEU A 110 -3.17 0.37 -14.85
C LEU A 110 -4.44 -0.28 -14.26
N HIS A 111 -5.16 -1.07 -15.04
CA HIS A 111 -6.26 -1.91 -14.55
C HIS A 111 -5.77 -3.25 -14.01
N THR A 112 -4.46 -3.43 -13.87
CA THR A 112 -3.85 -4.58 -13.20
C THR A 112 -3.05 -4.14 -11.98
N TYR A 113 -2.94 -5.02 -11.00
CA TYR A 113 -2.20 -4.73 -9.76
C TYR A 113 -0.71 -4.47 -10.05
N ALA A 114 -0.08 -5.31 -10.86
CA ALA A 114 1.33 -5.14 -11.23
C ALA A 114 1.57 -3.85 -12.02
N GLY A 115 0.75 -3.57 -13.03
CA GLY A 115 0.89 -2.37 -13.86
C GLY A 115 0.72 -1.08 -13.05
N ALA A 116 -0.27 -1.06 -12.13
CA ALA A 116 -0.49 0.07 -11.24
C ALA A 116 0.67 0.28 -10.25
N LEU A 117 1.23 -0.81 -9.68
CA LEU A 117 2.40 -0.71 -8.81
C LEU A 117 3.62 -0.17 -9.58
N ARG A 118 3.91 -0.69 -10.79
CA ARG A 118 5.02 -0.19 -11.63
C ARG A 118 4.89 1.31 -11.89
N TYR A 119 3.71 1.72 -12.31
CA TYR A 119 3.44 3.12 -12.64
C TYR A 119 3.62 4.03 -11.42
N GLY A 120 3.00 3.69 -10.30
CA GLY A 120 3.10 4.49 -9.08
C GLY A 120 4.53 4.56 -8.56
N VAL A 121 5.26 3.42 -8.55
CA VAL A 121 6.67 3.39 -8.15
C VAL A 121 7.54 4.23 -9.08
N SER A 122 7.32 4.15 -10.41
CA SER A 122 8.04 5.00 -11.38
C SER A 122 7.82 6.49 -11.11
N ASN A 123 6.58 6.89 -10.80
CA ASN A 123 6.28 8.27 -10.43
C ASN A 123 7.03 8.70 -9.16
N LEU A 124 7.09 7.84 -8.13
CA LEU A 124 7.80 8.14 -6.88
C LEU A 124 9.32 8.24 -7.10
N GLN A 125 9.90 7.36 -7.94
CA GLN A 125 11.31 7.41 -8.31
C GLN A 125 11.67 8.67 -9.12
N GLU A 126 10.76 9.13 -9.97
CA GLU A 126 10.93 10.39 -10.69
C GLU A 126 10.81 11.60 -9.75
N LEU A 127 9.86 11.56 -8.82
CA LEU A 127 9.58 12.66 -7.88
C LEU A 127 10.71 12.87 -6.88
N ALA A 128 11.24 11.79 -6.29
CA ALA A 128 12.30 11.82 -5.29
C ALA A 128 13.30 10.67 -5.57
N PRO A 129 14.28 10.90 -6.46
CA PRO A 129 15.20 9.85 -6.92
C PRO A 129 16.07 9.24 -5.83
N ASP A 130 16.32 9.98 -4.75
CA ASP A 130 17.15 9.54 -3.61
C ASP A 130 16.32 8.84 -2.52
N ALA A 131 14.98 8.84 -2.63
CA ALA A 131 14.10 8.21 -1.67
C ALA A 131 14.18 6.68 -1.71
N THR A 132 14.06 6.06 -0.56
CA THR A 132 13.88 4.62 -0.44
C THR A 132 12.40 4.27 -0.54
N ILE A 133 12.02 3.42 -1.49
CA ILE A 133 10.65 2.93 -1.64
C ILE A 133 10.54 1.55 -0.98
N ILE A 134 9.57 1.40 -0.07
CA ILE A 134 9.25 0.13 0.57
C ILE A 134 7.86 -0.30 0.10
N LEU A 135 7.80 -1.36 -0.71
CA LEU A 135 6.54 -2.01 -1.07
C LEU A 135 6.17 -3.03 0.01
N CYS A 136 5.05 -2.80 0.67
CA CYS A 136 4.52 -3.68 1.69
C CYS A 136 3.47 -4.60 1.05
N SER A 137 3.60 -5.91 1.26
CA SER A 137 2.57 -6.83 0.80
C SER A 137 1.27 -6.64 1.60
N PRO A 138 0.11 -7.09 1.04
CA PRO A 138 -1.08 -7.31 1.87
C PRO A 138 -0.74 -8.17 3.09
N CYS A 139 -1.47 -7.99 4.19
CA CYS A 139 -1.40 -8.87 5.34
C CYS A 139 -2.17 -10.17 5.09
N TYR A 140 -1.85 -11.23 5.84
CA TYR A 140 -2.72 -12.41 5.93
C TYR A 140 -4.12 -11.99 6.40
N ALA A 141 -5.15 -12.64 5.88
CA ALA A 141 -6.54 -12.37 6.23
C ALA A 141 -7.36 -13.67 6.35
N GLN A 142 -8.42 -13.62 7.14
CA GLN A 142 -9.44 -14.68 7.26
C GLN A 142 -10.80 -14.12 6.85
N PHE A 143 -11.59 -14.92 6.14
CA PHE A 143 -12.89 -14.49 5.63
C PHE A 143 -14.00 -15.25 6.34
N TYR A 144 -15.01 -14.51 6.77
CA TYR A 144 -16.12 -15.02 7.57
C TYR A 144 -17.46 -14.79 6.86
N HIS A 145 -18.35 -15.76 6.97
CA HIS A 145 -19.76 -15.65 6.57
C HIS A 145 -20.62 -16.20 7.71
N ASP A 146 -21.58 -15.41 8.18
CA ASP A 146 -22.44 -15.74 9.33
C ASP A 146 -21.65 -16.24 10.56
N GLY A 147 -20.54 -15.56 10.87
CA GLY A 147 -19.67 -15.87 12.02
C GLY A 147 -18.84 -17.15 11.87
N ARG A 148 -18.82 -17.77 10.69
CA ARG A 148 -18.01 -18.95 10.41
C ARG A 148 -16.90 -18.58 9.41
N MET A 149 -15.69 -19.03 9.71
CA MET A 149 -14.59 -18.92 8.76
C MET A 149 -14.89 -19.76 7.52
N VAL A 150 -14.90 -19.12 6.34
CA VAL A 150 -15.17 -19.76 5.04
C VAL A 150 -13.92 -19.90 4.18
N GLY A 151 -12.82 -19.27 4.58
CA GLY A 151 -11.54 -19.32 3.90
C GLY A 151 -10.56 -18.30 4.46
N ASP A 152 -9.37 -18.29 3.89
CA ASP A 152 -8.31 -17.33 4.23
C ASP A 152 -7.56 -16.85 3.00
N GLY A 153 -6.57 -16.00 3.21
CA GLY A 153 -5.74 -15.43 2.17
C GLY A 153 -4.94 -16.43 1.34
N ASN A 154 -4.80 -17.69 1.81
CA ASN A 154 -4.07 -18.74 1.07
C ASN A 154 -4.96 -19.51 0.09
N VAL A 155 -6.26 -19.60 0.36
CA VAL A 155 -7.17 -20.50 -0.39
C VAL A 155 -8.34 -19.79 -1.06
N THR A 156 -8.76 -18.63 -0.55
CA THR A 156 -9.88 -17.89 -1.14
C THR A 156 -9.42 -17.17 -2.40
N ASN A 157 -10.13 -17.42 -3.50
CA ASN A 157 -9.87 -16.77 -4.79
C ASN A 157 -11.15 -16.12 -5.32
N PRO A 158 -11.27 -14.78 -5.29
CA PRO A 158 -12.44 -14.07 -5.79
C PRO A 158 -12.51 -13.98 -7.31
N GLY A 159 -11.45 -14.44 -8.04
CA GLY A 159 -11.46 -14.44 -9.51
C GLY A 159 -10.06 -14.41 -10.14
N ASN A 160 -9.10 -13.71 -9.54
CA ASN A 160 -7.77 -13.48 -10.12
C ASN A 160 -6.61 -13.85 -9.18
N GLY A 161 -6.79 -14.91 -8.41
CA GLY A 161 -5.78 -15.41 -7.48
C GLY A 161 -6.15 -15.20 -6.02
N THR A 162 -5.35 -15.78 -5.14
CA THR A 162 -5.46 -15.67 -3.69
C THR A 162 -4.74 -14.40 -3.19
N LEU A 163 -4.99 -13.98 -1.95
CA LEU A 163 -4.27 -12.86 -1.36
C LEU A 163 -2.76 -13.16 -1.25
N PHE A 164 -2.41 -14.43 -1.08
CA PHE A 164 -1.01 -14.89 -1.16
C PHE A 164 -0.39 -14.67 -2.54
N ASP A 165 -1.16 -14.80 -3.63
CA ASP A 165 -0.68 -14.50 -4.98
C ASP A 165 -0.43 -13.01 -5.17
N TYR A 166 -1.31 -12.13 -4.64
CA TYR A 166 -1.09 -10.68 -4.65
C TYR A 166 0.19 -10.29 -3.87
N LYS A 167 0.48 -10.95 -2.74
CA LYS A 167 1.77 -10.81 -2.06
C LYS A 167 2.93 -11.19 -2.99
N GLY A 168 2.80 -12.28 -3.74
CA GLY A 168 3.79 -12.71 -4.73
C GLY A 168 4.03 -11.66 -5.82
N THR A 169 2.96 -11.09 -6.36
CA THR A 169 3.04 -10.00 -7.36
C THR A 169 3.71 -8.75 -6.78
N CYS A 170 3.38 -8.36 -5.55
CA CYS A 170 4.03 -7.23 -4.87
C CYS A 170 5.56 -7.45 -4.74
N ASN A 171 5.98 -8.65 -4.31
CA ASN A 171 7.39 -9.02 -4.24
C ASN A 171 8.08 -8.98 -5.60
N TYR A 172 7.41 -9.49 -6.64
CA TYR A 172 7.95 -9.44 -8.01
C TYR A 172 8.20 -8.00 -8.45
N ILE A 173 7.23 -7.09 -8.26
CA ILE A 173 7.36 -5.68 -8.63
C ILE A 173 8.42 -4.97 -7.77
N ALA A 174 8.51 -5.27 -6.46
CA ALA A 174 9.56 -4.71 -5.63
C ALA A 174 10.97 -5.05 -6.17
N ASN A 175 11.19 -6.31 -6.54
CA ASN A 175 12.47 -6.73 -7.14
C ASN A 175 12.73 -6.06 -8.50
N GLU A 176 11.71 -5.99 -9.35
CA GLU A 176 11.82 -5.37 -10.68
C GLU A 176 12.16 -3.88 -10.60
N THR A 177 11.54 -3.17 -9.67
CA THR A 177 11.71 -1.71 -9.48
C THR A 177 12.85 -1.34 -8.53
N GLN A 178 13.58 -2.33 -8.01
CA GLN A 178 14.63 -2.14 -7.00
C GLN A 178 14.12 -1.46 -5.72
N SER A 179 12.84 -1.66 -5.40
CA SER A 179 12.25 -1.22 -4.15
C SER A 179 12.52 -2.26 -3.05
N TYR A 180 12.52 -1.82 -1.78
CA TYR A 180 12.56 -2.76 -0.67
C TYR A 180 11.22 -3.50 -0.56
N PHE A 181 11.26 -4.81 -0.29
CA PHE A 181 10.04 -5.59 -0.09
C PHE A 181 9.83 -5.89 1.40
N PHE A 182 8.74 -5.41 1.98
CA PHE A 182 8.29 -5.84 3.29
C PHE A 182 7.19 -6.90 3.16
N ASN A 183 7.53 -8.13 3.50
CA ASN A 183 6.61 -9.27 3.44
C ASN A 183 5.67 -9.30 4.64
N ALA A 184 4.77 -8.33 4.75
CA ALA A 184 3.82 -8.24 5.86
C ALA A 184 2.91 -9.48 5.96
N TYR A 185 2.68 -10.19 4.85
CA TYR A 185 1.88 -11.42 4.81
C TYR A 185 2.45 -12.53 5.69
N GLN A 186 3.78 -12.69 5.71
CA GLN A 186 4.44 -13.80 6.39
C GLN A 186 5.24 -13.37 7.61
N ASP A 187 5.87 -12.18 7.58
CA ASP A 187 6.83 -11.76 8.59
C ASP A 187 6.19 -11.19 9.85
N LEU A 188 4.90 -10.81 9.79
CA LEU A 188 4.14 -10.39 10.98
C LEU A 188 3.72 -11.55 11.88
N GLY A 189 3.83 -12.79 11.42
CA GLY A 189 3.43 -13.96 12.19
C GLY A 189 1.91 -14.16 12.28
N VAL A 190 1.12 -13.45 11.46
CA VAL A 190 -0.35 -13.63 11.40
C VAL A 190 -0.67 -14.91 10.65
N ASN A 191 -1.41 -15.81 11.29
CA ASN A 191 -1.81 -17.10 10.75
C ASN A 191 -3.08 -17.59 11.44
N ASN A 192 -3.55 -18.80 11.12
CA ASN A 192 -4.76 -19.40 11.70
C ASN A 192 -4.78 -19.47 13.24
N TYR A 193 -3.62 -19.49 13.89
CA TYR A 193 -3.52 -19.62 15.34
C TYR A 193 -3.39 -18.27 16.06
N THR A 194 -2.93 -17.24 15.35
CA THR A 194 -2.67 -15.92 15.92
C THR A 194 -3.65 -14.86 15.42
N ALA A 195 -4.49 -15.19 14.44
CA ALA A 195 -5.38 -14.23 13.77
C ALA A 195 -6.27 -13.44 14.73
N GLU A 196 -6.83 -14.06 15.79
CA GLU A 196 -7.70 -13.39 16.76
C GLU A 196 -6.98 -12.28 17.54
N GLU A 197 -5.66 -12.39 17.73
CA GLU A 197 -4.86 -11.37 18.40
C GLU A 197 -4.55 -10.19 17.46
N TYR A 198 -4.31 -10.50 16.19
CA TYR A 198 -3.86 -9.53 15.19
C TYR A 198 -4.99 -8.85 14.42
N LEU A 199 -6.14 -9.52 14.21
CA LEU A 199 -7.21 -9.10 13.31
C LEU A 199 -8.53 -8.89 14.06
N GLU A 200 -9.18 -7.73 13.86
CA GLU A 200 -10.46 -7.38 14.51
C GLU A 200 -11.65 -8.11 13.88
N ASP A 201 -11.64 -8.24 12.54
CA ASP A 201 -12.75 -8.78 11.74
C ASP A 201 -12.27 -9.81 10.70
N GLY A 202 -11.06 -10.30 10.88
CA GLY A 202 -10.39 -11.18 9.94
C GLY A 202 -9.55 -10.47 8.88
N VAL A 203 -9.67 -9.14 8.73
CA VAL A 203 -8.95 -8.35 7.72
C VAL A 203 -8.21 -7.17 8.36
N HIS A 204 -8.89 -6.38 9.17
CA HIS A 204 -8.33 -5.18 9.76
C HIS A 204 -7.51 -5.49 11.02
N LEU A 205 -6.36 -4.86 11.15
CA LEU A 205 -5.46 -5.09 12.27
C LEU A 205 -6.03 -4.51 13.58
N THR A 206 -5.95 -5.27 14.66
CA THR A 206 -6.16 -4.82 16.04
C THR A 206 -5.13 -3.73 16.42
N ALA A 207 -5.28 -3.12 17.60
CA ALA A 207 -4.25 -2.23 18.13
C ALA A 207 -2.89 -2.94 18.28
N PHE A 208 -2.90 -4.20 18.73
CA PHE A 208 -1.72 -5.05 18.81
C PHE A 208 -1.12 -5.31 17.43
N GLY A 209 -1.92 -5.75 16.46
CA GLY A 209 -1.46 -6.01 15.10
C GLY A 209 -0.86 -4.76 14.42
N ARG A 210 -1.45 -3.58 14.64
CA ARG A 210 -0.88 -2.31 14.14
C ARG A 210 0.46 -1.97 14.79
N GLN A 211 0.61 -2.24 16.09
CA GLN A 211 1.88 -2.01 16.79
C GLN A 211 2.96 -2.95 16.26
N GLU A 212 2.66 -4.24 16.09
CA GLU A 212 3.62 -5.21 15.54
C GLU A 212 4.02 -4.90 14.09
N TYR A 213 3.06 -4.46 13.27
CA TYR A 213 3.36 -3.97 11.92
C TYR A 213 4.31 -2.77 11.95
N ALA A 214 4.02 -1.79 12.79
CA ALA A 214 4.85 -0.60 12.94
C ALA A 214 6.26 -0.94 13.47
N ASN A 215 6.37 -1.88 14.43
CA ASN A 215 7.65 -2.36 14.96
C ASN A 215 8.50 -3.00 13.85
N ALA A 216 7.88 -3.86 13.03
CA ALA A 216 8.57 -4.52 11.93
C ALA A 216 9.05 -3.51 10.86
N LEU A 217 8.19 -2.57 10.49
CA LEU A 217 8.51 -1.55 9.50
C LEU A 217 9.59 -0.57 10.00
N ALA A 218 9.48 -0.10 11.25
CA ALA A 218 10.50 0.76 11.86
C ALA A 218 11.86 0.07 11.92
N LYS A 219 11.90 -1.22 12.26
CA LYS A 219 13.14 -2.02 12.25
C LYS A 219 13.78 -2.08 10.87
N ILE A 220 12.99 -2.20 9.80
CA ILE A 220 13.48 -2.18 8.42
C ILE A 220 14.15 -0.84 8.12
N ILE A 221 13.47 0.27 8.44
CA ILE A 221 13.97 1.63 8.20
C ILE A 221 15.27 1.87 8.98
N LEU A 222 15.27 1.59 10.28
CA LEU A 222 16.43 1.81 11.14
C LEU A 222 17.65 0.97 10.72
N ASN A 223 17.44 -0.31 10.38
CA ASN A 223 18.51 -1.16 9.87
C ASN A 223 19.08 -0.63 8.54
N TYR A 224 18.23 -0.10 7.67
CA TYR A 224 18.66 0.48 6.40
C TYR A 224 19.52 1.73 6.62
N GLU A 225 19.13 2.60 7.55
CA GLU A 225 19.90 3.79 7.90
C GLU A 225 21.26 3.45 8.52
N GLU A 226 21.34 2.39 9.33
CA GLU A 226 22.63 1.90 9.87
C GLU A 226 23.59 1.44 8.76
N THR A 227 23.09 0.94 7.63
CA THR A 227 23.91 0.50 6.51
C THR A 227 24.41 1.63 5.62
N LYS A 228 23.82 2.82 5.70
CA LYS A 228 24.24 4.03 4.95
C LYS A 228 25.42 4.76 5.63
N ASN A 229 25.64 4.50 6.94
CA ASN A 229 26.70 5.13 7.74
C ASN A 229 27.92 4.22 7.81
#